data_3498fd2438854e0634d358de3d1866c0
#
_entry.id   3498fd2438854e0634d358de3d1866c0
#
_cell.length_a   1.000
_cell.length_b   1.000
_cell.length_c   1.000
_cell.angle_alpha   90.00
_cell.angle_beta   90.00
_cell.angle_gamma   90.00
#
_symmetry.space_group_name_H-M   'P 1'
#
loop_
_entity.id
_entity.type
_entity.pdbx_description
1 polymer ?
#
loop_
_entity_poly.entity_id
_entity_poly.type
_entity_poly.pdbx_seq_one_letter_code
_entity_poly.pdbx_strand_id
1 'polypeptide(L)'
;MDKFKGLHTSLQVEIGAQLKDAAKSGAMSRRELLVKGSLLGLSLPFLGGLIGFDEPAFAQAQPKSGGVLKLGISRPRGSVDPLTSRSRSEGFVLKPVLPPLGRLQADGSLAPGLAESWSSNEDATSWTFTFRKAKWQNGQAFTAADIAAALDILLDPASPSPTVSGYRGILSHKSYEVTDQQTLVFHLDRAYVDFPYIVSYGATAWFPKGYVQGDFAKGLTGGVGPFLLKEYAVDRGATYVKNPDYWDAANIHLDGLEIIFFDDDQSMALALQGGQVDALPVLASSAVLAINANPDFEVLSARSSAYNSLRMQVDAAPFNDKRVRQALAYAIDRQGIVNTIYGGAADVGNDHVFAPAFAQSAAVVAALPQRTRDIEKSKALLAEAGYADGLKVTLVSEQYADMPQYLQLVQSQAKAAGFDIKLDLKSQADYYGADDNQPWLSTPFGATDWGERATPGAMITPAYLSGAPFNESKYASEAFDAAAKAFDGEVDPVKRDKLAIDAATILHEDVPTIITYFAQTRRPVNKKVQGFPAGPASQLDLTGTWLDV
;
A
#
# COMPACT_ATOMS: atom_id res chain seq x y z
N MET A 1 25.94 -24.30 -5.66
CA MET A 1 24.57 -23.80 -5.76
C MET A 1 23.86 -24.09 -7.10
N ASP A 2 24.58 -24.40 -8.15
CA ASP A 2 23.95 -24.70 -9.47
C ASP A 2 23.32 -26.10 -9.63
N LYS A 3 23.58 -27.03 -8.74
CA LYS A 3 22.98 -28.39 -8.80
C LYS A 3 21.49 -28.44 -8.38
N PHE A 4 21.01 -27.48 -7.58
CA PHE A 4 19.60 -27.46 -7.11
C PHE A 4 18.65 -26.73 -8.06
N LYS A 5 19.12 -25.75 -8.84
CA LYS A 5 18.30 -25.09 -9.87
C LYS A 5 17.93 -26.04 -11.02
N GLY A 6 18.84 -26.92 -11.40
CA GLY A 6 18.59 -27.92 -12.46
C GLY A 6 17.59 -29.02 -12.09
N LEU A 7 17.54 -29.41 -10.82
CA LEU A 7 16.60 -30.44 -10.35
C LEU A 7 15.14 -29.93 -10.28
N HIS A 8 14.92 -28.66 -9.90
CA HIS A 8 13.58 -28.07 -9.84
C HIS A 8 12.97 -27.91 -11.24
N THR A 9 13.77 -27.50 -12.21
CA THR A 9 13.32 -27.30 -13.60
C THR A 9 13.05 -28.65 -14.29
N SER A 10 13.86 -29.70 -14.04
CA SER A 10 13.62 -31.02 -14.60
C SER A 10 12.36 -31.70 -14.04
N LEU A 11 12.11 -31.56 -12.74
CA LEU A 11 10.92 -32.11 -12.10
C LEU A 11 9.64 -31.42 -12.59
N GLN A 12 9.66 -30.12 -12.78
CA GLN A 12 8.52 -29.35 -13.32
C GLN A 12 8.22 -29.74 -14.78
N VAL A 13 9.24 -29.99 -15.60
CA VAL A 13 9.08 -30.44 -16.99
C VAL A 13 8.51 -31.86 -17.02
N GLU A 14 8.97 -32.75 -16.15
CA GLU A 14 8.48 -34.13 -16.07
C GLU A 14 7.03 -34.21 -15.57
N ILE A 15 6.66 -33.44 -14.54
CA ILE A 15 5.28 -33.31 -14.05
C ILE A 15 4.39 -32.69 -15.14
N GLY A 16 4.87 -31.68 -15.85
CA GLY A 16 4.17 -31.07 -16.98
C GLY A 16 3.88 -32.08 -18.10
N ALA A 17 4.83 -32.95 -18.44
CA ALA A 17 4.65 -33.99 -19.45
C ALA A 17 3.57 -35.02 -19.01
N GLN A 18 3.63 -35.49 -17.77
CA GLN A 18 2.62 -36.42 -17.23
C GLN A 18 1.20 -35.84 -17.21
N LEU A 19 1.06 -34.56 -16.82
CA LEU A 19 -0.23 -33.86 -16.85
C LEU A 19 -0.76 -33.70 -18.28
N LYS A 20 0.12 -33.42 -19.24
CA LYS A 20 -0.22 -33.31 -20.67
C LYS A 20 -0.73 -34.61 -21.24
N ASP A 21 -0.07 -35.72 -20.92
CA ASP A 21 -0.47 -37.04 -21.40
C ASP A 21 -1.80 -37.50 -20.78
N ALA A 22 -2.03 -37.22 -19.49
CA ALA A 22 -3.30 -37.47 -18.82
C ALA A 22 -4.47 -36.64 -19.41
N ALA A 23 -4.21 -35.41 -19.83
CA ALA A 23 -5.21 -34.58 -20.48
C ALA A 23 -5.49 -35.04 -21.93
N LYS A 24 -4.46 -35.45 -22.68
CA LYS A 24 -4.60 -35.97 -24.06
C LYS A 24 -5.33 -37.30 -24.10
N SER A 25 -5.11 -38.17 -23.14
CA SER A 25 -5.78 -39.47 -23.03
C SER A 25 -7.22 -39.41 -22.53
N GLY A 26 -7.72 -38.22 -22.15
CA GLY A 26 -9.04 -38.03 -21.57
C GLY A 26 -9.15 -38.49 -20.10
N ALA A 27 -8.04 -38.91 -19.49
CA ALA A 27 -7.97 -39.33 -18.08
C ALA A 27 -8.10 -38.13 -17.11
N MET A 28 -7.96 -36.89 -17.62
CA MET A 28 -8.07 -35.64 -16.87
C MET A 28 -8.74 -34.57 -17.70
N SER A 29 -9.70 -33.87 -17.13
CA SER A 29 -10.31 -32.71 -17.78
C SER A 29 -9.36 -31.50 -17.79
N ARG A 30 -9.55 -30.57 -18.75
CA ARG A 30 -8.77 -29.31 -18.84
C ARG A 30 -8.81 -28.51 -17.54
N ARG A 31 -9.96 -28.48 -16.85
CA ARG A 31 -10.12 -27.79 -15.57
C ARG A 31 -9.32 -28.47 -14.46
N GLU A 32 -9.35 -29.80 -14.41
CA GLU A 32 -8.55 -30.57 -13.43
C GLU A 32 -7.05 -30.40 -13.66
N LEU A 33 -6.60 -30.32 -14.92
CA LEU A 33 -5.20 -30.05 -15.25
C LEU A 33 -4.76 -28.67 -14.75
N LEU A 34 -5.57 -27.61 -14.96
CA LEU A 34 -5.27 -26.28 -14.47
C LEU A 34 -5.22 -26.25 -12.94
N VAL A 35 -6.17 -26.88 -12.25
CA VAL A 35 -6.21 -26.93 -10.79
C VAL A 35 -5.04 -27.73 -10.23
N LYS A 36 -4.79 -28.93 -10.74
CA LYS A 36 -3.68 -29.78 -10.25
C LYS A 36 -2.30 -29.23 -10.60
N GLY A 37 -2.16 -28.64 -11.80
CA GLY A 37 -0.92 -28.00 -12.22
C GLY A 37 -0.58 -26.78 -11.37
N SER A 38 -1.54 -25.94 -11.06
CA SER A 38 -1.32 -24.78 -10.17
C SER A 38 -1.01 -25.20 -8.73
N LEU A 39 -1.64 -26.26 -8.22
CA LEU A 39 -1.29 -26.85 -6.91
C LEU A 39 0.15 -27.43 -6.87
N LEU A 40 0.69 -27.80 -8.01
CA LEU A 40 2.06 -28.28 -8.16
C LEU A 40 3.06 -27.16 -8.52
N GLY A 41 2.64 -25.90 -8.44
CA GLY A 41 3.49 -24.73 -8.66
C GLY A 41 3.80 -24.43 -10.14
N LEU A 42 3.04 -25.00 -11.08
CA LEU A 42 3.18 -24.70 -12.51
C LEU A 42 2.41 -23.44 -12.87
N SER A 43 3.04 -22.52 -13.60
CA SER A 43 2.39 -21.26 -13.98
C SER A 43 1.25 -21.48 -15.00
N LEU A 44 0.22 -20.66 -14.95
CA LEU A 44 -0.93 -20.72 -15.87
C LEU A 44 -0.52 -20.64 -17.35
N PRO A 45 0.44 -19.77 -17.78
CA PRO A 45 0.95 -19.78 -19.16
C PRO A 45 1.60 -21.10 -19.56
N PHE A 46 2.35 -21.72 -18.65
CA PHE A 46 2.99 -23.02 -18.89
C PHE A 46 1.93 -24.14 -19.04
N LEU A 47 0.92 -24.13 -18.19
CA LEU A 47 -0.20 -25.10 -18.25
C LEU A 47 -1.05 -24.91 -19.50
N GLY A 48 -1.28 -23.67 -19.95
CA GLY A 48 -1.96 -23.34 -21.19
C GLY A 48 -1.21 -23.91 -22.43
N GLY A 49 0.10 -23.74 -22.47
CA GLY A 49 0.95 -24.31 -23.54
C GLY A 49 0.96 -25.84 -23.58
N LEU A 50 0.73 -26.53 -22.46
CA LEU A 50 0.67 -28.00 -22.40
C LEU A 50 -0.61 -28.57 -23.04
N ILE A 51 -1.74 -27.84 -23.01
CA ILE A 51 -3.03 -28.34 -23.51
C ILE A 51 -3.28 -27.97 -24.97
N GLY A 52 -2.30 -27.34 -25.64
CA GLY A 52 -2.50 -26.89 -27.02
C GLY A 52 -3.75 -26.01 -27.09
N PHE A 53 -3.84 -25.00 -26.22
CA PHE A 53 -4.61 -23.84 -26.58
C PHE A 53 -3.89 -23.28 -27.83
N ASP A 54 -4.42 -23.59 -29.02
CA ASP A 54 -4.64 -22.49 -29.92
C ASP A 54 -5.55 -21.55 -29.14
N GLU A 55 -4.94 -20.67 -28.36
CA GLU A 55 -5.67 -19.49 -27.98
C GLU A 55 -6.26 -19.00 -29.30
N PRO A 56 -7.60 -18.70 -29.38
CA PRO A 56 -7.94 -17.59 -30.21
C PRO A 56 -6.99 -16.54 -29.63
N ALA A 57 -5.99 -16.17 -30.43
CA ALA A 57 -5.20 -15.00 -30.13
C ALA A 57 -6.27 -13.94 -29.87
N PHE A 58 -6.61 -13.68 -28.59
CA PHE A 58 -6.95 -12.33 -28.21
C PHE A 58 -5.70 -11.62 -28.66
N ALA A 59 -5.77 -11.06 -29.88
CA ALA A 59 -4.75 -10.19 -30.37
C ALA A 59 -4.65 -9.17 -29.25
N GLN A 60 -3.64 -9.32 -28.40
CA GLN A 60 -3.32 -8.29 -27.44
C GLN A 60 -3.13 -7.09 -28.35
N ALA A 61 -4.09 -6.17 -28.27
CA ALA A 61 -4.07 -5.03 -29.16
C ALA A 61 -2.69 -4.42 -28.98
N GLN A 62 -1.92 -4.34 -30.07
CA GLN A 62 -0.55 -3.83 -29.96
C GLN A 62 -0.64 -2.41 -29.44
N PRO A 63 0.20 -2.05 -28.44
CA PRO A 63 0.19 -0.72 -27.89
C PRO A 63 0.31 0.33 -28.99
N LYS A 64 -0.66 1.24 -29.05
CA LYS A 64 -0.61 2.41 -29.94
C LYS A 64 0.24 3.48 -29.27
N SER A 65 1.09 4.14 -30.02
CA SER A 65 1.84 5.32 -29.53
C SER A 65 1.04 6.58 -29.81
N GLY A 66 1.05 7.51 -28.87
CA GLY A 66 0.43 8.82 -29.00
C GLY A 66 -0.66 9.10 -27.97
N GLY A 67 -1.13 10.33 -27.98
CA GLY A 67 -2.20 10.80 -27.12
C GLY A 67 -1.75 11.27 -25.73
N VAL A 68 -2.63 12.04 -25.09
CA VAL A 68 -2.44 12.56 -23.72
C VAL A 68 -3.47 11.93 -22.80
N LEU A 69 -2.99 11.19 -21.79
CA LEU A 69 -3.84 10.59 -20.77
C LEU A 69 -4.28 11.67 -19.77
N LYS A 70 -5.58 11.77 -19.50
CA LYS A 70 -6.13 12.71 -18.53
C LYS A 70 -6.54 11.98 -17.26
N LEU A 71 -5.93 12.39 -16.13
CA LEU A 71 -6.20 11.82 -14.81
C LEU A 71 -6.94 12.83 -13.92
N GLY A 72 -7.98 12.38 -13.23
CA GLY A 72 -8.61 13.12 -12.15
C GLY A 72 -8.04 12.69 -10.80
N ILE A 73 -7.65 13.64 -9.96
CA ILE A 73 -7.21 13.36 -8.59
C ILE A 73 -7.80 14.37 -7.61
N SER A 74 -7.90 13.99 -6.34
CA SER A 74 -8.23 14.94 -5.26
C SER A 74 -7.17 16.03 -5.19
N ARG A 75 -7.60 17.29 -5.03
CA ARG A 75 -6.70 18.44 -4.92
C ARG A 75 -5.71 18.27 -3.78
N PRO A 76 -4.40 18.46 -4.02
CA PRO A 76 -3.40 18.57 -2.95
C PRO A 76 -3.70 19.71 -1.98
N ARG A 77 -3.32 19.56 -0.72
CA ARG A 77 -3.56 20.56 0.34
C ARG A 77 -2.55 21.71 0.32
N GLY A 78 -2.17 22.19 -0.83
CA GLY A 78 -1.21 23.27 -1.00
C GLY A 78 -0.29 23.07 -2.18
N SER A 79 0.83 23.77 -2.19
CA SER A 79 1.82 23.60 -3.24
C SER A 79 2.53 22.27 -3.08
N VAL A 80 2.58 21.49 -4.17
CA VAL A 80 3.29 20.22 -4.21
C VAL A 80 4.79 20.45 -4.19
N ASP A 81 5.48 19.76 -3.28
CA ASP A 81 6.93 19.84 -3.11
C ASP A 81 7.48 18.48 -2.63
N PRO A 82 8.53 17.94 -3.27
CA PRO A 82 9.10 16.64 -2.90
C PRO A 82 9.62 16.57 -1.46
N LEU A 83 10.05 17.70 -0.90
CA LEU A 83 10.56 17.76 0.48
C LEU A 83 9.44 17.66 1.53
N THR A 84 8.28 18.23 1.24
CA THR A 84 7.17 18.34 2.21
C THR A 84 5.94 17.51 1.88
N SER A 85 6.01 16.70 0.81
CA SER A 85 4.91 15.83 0.37
C SER A 85 4.47 14.86 1.46
N ARG A 86 3.13 14.81 1.71
CA ARG A 86 2.50 14.00 2.76
C ARG A 86 1.35 13.15 2.26
N SER A 87 0.78 13.51 1.12
CA SER A 87 -0.43 12.91 0.61
C SER A 87 -0.20 12.11 -0.67
N ARG A 88 -1.14 11.21 -0.94
CA ARG A 88 -1.19 10.42 -2.17
C ARG A 88 -1.35 11.30 -3.40
N SER A 89 -2.18 12.35 -3.31
CA SER A 89 -2.41 13.30 -4.41
C SER A 89 -1.14 14.03 -4.81
N GLU A 90 -0.32 14.45 -3.84
CA GLU A 90 0.99 15.04 -4.11
C GLU A 90 1.92 14.03 -4.80
N GLY A 91 1.88 12.75 -4.35
CA GLY A 91 2.64 11.67 -4.97
C GLY A 91 2.28 11.46 -6.45
N PHE A 92 0.99 11.57 -6.84
CA PHE A 92 0.57 11.45 -8.23
C PHE A 92 1.13 12.57 -9.11
N VAL A 93 1.32 13.76 -8.55
CA VAL A 93 1.93 14.89 -9.28
C VAL A 93 3.45 14.73 -9.41
N LEU A 94 4.12 14.22 -8.38
CA LEU A 94 5.58 14.11 -8.32
C LEU A 94 6.15 12.92 -9.12
N LYS A 95 5.53 11.73 -8.99
CA LYS A 95 6.11 10.48 -9.51
C LYS A 95 6.28 10.38 -11.02
N PRO A 96 5.47 11.00 -11.86
CA PRO A 96 5.75 11.05 -13.29
C PRO A 96 7.11 11.67 -13.62
N VAL A 97 7.61 12.57 -12.77
CA VAL A 97 8.85 13.32 -12.95
C VAL A 97 9.98 12.77 -12.08
N LEU A 98 9.65 12.37 -10.84
CA LEU A 98 10.58 11.90 -9.81
C LEU A 98 10.21 10.43 -9.45
N PRO A 99 10.64 9.45 -10.24
CA PRO A 99 10.24 8.06 -10.06
C PRO A 99 10.87 7.48 -8.79
N PRO A 100 10.25 6.43 -8.22
CA PRO A 100 10.81 5.69 -7.08
C PRO A 100 12.05 4.90 -7.49
N LEU A 101 12.87 4.49 -6.48
CA LEU A 101 14.04 3.64 -6.74
C LEU A 101 13.63 2.26 -7.24
N GLY A 102 12.62 1.64 -6.63
CA GLY A 102 12.01 0.40 -7.09
C GLY A 102 10.53 0.59 -7.44
N ARG A 103 9.99 -0.23 -8.32
CA ARG A 103 8.58 -0.22 -8.75
C ARG A 103 7.81 -1.33 -8.04
N LEU A 104 6.86 -0.97 -7.18
CA LEU A 104 6.01 -1.94 -6.50
C LEU A 104 5.02 -2.53 -7.50
N GLN A 105 5.03 -3.86 -7.61
CA GLN A 105 4.16 -4.61 -8.52
C GLN A 105 2.79 -4.90 -7.87
N ALA A 106 1.83 -5.33 -8.67
CA ALA A 106 0.49 -5.66 -8.20
C ALA A 106 0.46 -6.86 -7.22
N ASP A 107 1.45 -7.74 -7.28
CA ASP A 107 1.64 -8.86 -6.37
C ASP A 107 2.40 -8.51 -5.08
N GLY A 108 2.72 -7.22 -4.89
CA GLY A 108 3.47 -6.73 -3.74
C GLY A 108 4.99 -6.88 -3.85
N SER A 109 5.52 -7.48 -4.91
CA SER A 109 6.97 -7.57 -5.14
C SER A 109 7.56 -6.23 -5.59
N LEU A 110 8.86 -6.04 -5.41
CA LEU A 110 9.57 -4.85 -5.85
C LEU A 110 10.45 -5.17 -7.08
N ALA A 111 10.12 -4.54 -8.20
CA ALA A 111 10.91 -4.62 -9.43
C ALA A 111 11.89 -3.44 -9.54
N PRO A 112 12.99 -3.58 -10.31
CA PRO A 112 13.91 -2.49 -10.60
C PRO A 112 13.20 -1.26 -11.19
N GLY A 113 13.55 -0.10 -10.66
CA GLY A 113 13.12 1.23 -11.11
C GLY A 113 14.33 2.08 -11.48
N LEU A 114 14.49 3.22 -10.83
CA LEU A 114 15.69 4.04 -10.94
C LEU A 114 16.92 3.31 -10.37
N ALA A 115 16.75 2.51 -9.31
CA ALA A 115 17.73 1.50 -8.93
C ALA A 115 17.61 0.29 -9.86
N GLU A 116 18.71 -0.10 -10.47
CA GLU A 116 18.82 -1.25 -11.35
C GLU A 116 18.90 -2.57 -10.57
N SER A 117 19.54 -2.52 -9.39
CA SER A 117 19.67 -3.66 -8.49
C SER A 117 19.95 -3.20 -7.06
N TRP A 118 19.71 -4.11 -6.12
CA TRP A 118 20.07 -3.96 -4.71
C TRP A 118 20.41 -5.32 -4.10
N SER A 119 21.24 -5.29 -3.08
CA SER A 119 21.59 -6.49 -2.29
C SER A 119 21.93 -6.10 -0.86
N SER A 120 21.66 -6.98 0.09
CA SER A 120 22.10 -6.82 1.48
C SER A 120 23.34 -7.63 1.78
N ASN A 121 23.98 -7.31 2.92
CA ASN A 121 24.85 -8.25 3.61
C ASN A 121 24.01 -9.39 4.26
N GLU A 122 24.69 -10.37 4.89
CA GLU A 122 24.03 -11.58 5.41
C GLU A 122 22.98 -11.30 6.49
N ASP A 123 23.15 -10.25 7.28
CA ASP A 123 22.26 -9.88 8.41
C ASP A 123 21.32 -8.71 8.11
N ALA A 124 21.24 -8.26 6.85
CA ALA A 124 20.42 -7.14 6.39
C ALA A 124 20.64 -5.82 7.16
N THR A 125 21.85 -5.60 7.70
CA THR A 125 22.25 -4.33 8.33
C THR A 125 22.92 -3.35 7.38
N SER A 126 23.26 -3.81 6.17
CA SER A 126 23.83 -2.97 5.11
C SER A 126 23.23 -3.34 3.76
N TRP A 127 22.91 -2.32 2.96
CA TRP A 127 22.31 -2.47 1.65
C TRP A 127 23.08 -1.70 0.60
N THR A 128 23.46 -2.37 -0.50
CA THR A 128 24.09 -1.76 -1.66
C THR A 128 23.07 -1.58 -2.77
N PHE A 129 22.93 -0.35 -3.27
CA PHE A 129 22.06 -0.03 -4.40
C PHE A 129 22.92 0.41 -5.60
N THR A 130 22.63 -0.15 -6.76
CA THR A 130 23.22 0.28 -8.04
C THR A 130 22.15 0.97 -8.86
N PHE A 131 22.44 2.21 -9.28
CA PHE A 131 21.49 3.05 -10.02
C PHE A 131 21.74 2.99 -11.52
N ARG A 132 20.67 3.20 -12.29
CA ARG A 132 20.74 3.33 -13.75
C ARG A 132 21.45 4.63 -14.13
N LYS A 133 22.11 4.59 -15.28
CA LYS A 133 22.53 5.82 -15.94
C LYS A 133 21.31 6.55 -16.47
N ALA A 134 21.06 7.73 -15.96
CA ALA A 134 19.96 8.60 -16.35
C ALA A 134 20.44 10.05 -16.39
N LYS A 135 19.60 10.94 -16.91
CA LYS A 135 19.85 12.37 -16.94
C LYS A 135 18.68 13.11 -16.32
N TRP A 136 19.00 14.09 -15.51
CA TRP A 136 18.04 15.09 -15.08
C TRP A 136 17.56 15.92 -16.27
N GLN A 137 16.36 16.50 -16.19
CA GLN A 137 15.80 17.35 -17.26
C GLN A 137 16.72 18.52 -17.67
N ASN A 138 17.57 19.00 -16.77
CA ASN A 138 18.57 20.02 -17.04
C ASN A 138 19.81 19.50 -17.79
N GLY A 139 19.85 18.22 -18.18
CA GLY A 139 20.94 17.57 -18.90
C GLY A 139 22.08 17.06 -18.04
N GLN A 140 22.07 17.33 -16.72
CA GLN A 140 23.08 16.77 -15.80
C GLN A 140 22.88 15.26 -15.61
N ALA A 141 23.99 14.52 -15.46
CA ALA A 141 23.91 13.10 -15.14
C ALA A 141 23.30 12.88 -13.75
N PHE A 142 22.37 11.94 -13.65
CA PHE A 142 21.90 11.39 -12.38
C PHE A 142 22.99 10.49 -11.79
N THR A 143 23.28 10.65 -10.50
CA THR A 143 24.32 9.90 -9.78
C THR A 143 23.86 9.50 -8.38
N ALA A 144 24.56 8.54 -7.76
CA ALA A 144 24.38 8.18 -6.37
C ALA A 144 24.54 9.38 -5.40
N ALA A 145 25.35 10.37 -5.77
CA ALA A 145 25.52 11.59 -4.99
C ALA A 145 24.25 12.46 -4.93
N ASP A 146 23.34 12.36 -5.90
CA ASP A 146 22.05 13.06 -5.85
C ASP A 146 21.16 12.45 -4.77
N ILE A 147 21.13 11.10 -4.69
CA ILE A 147 20.38 10.37 -3.65
C ILE A 147 20.96 10.68 -2.26
N ALA A 148 22.28 10.67 -2.11
CA ALA A 148 22.94 11.03 -0.84
C ALA A 148 22.60 12.46 -0.43
N ALA A 149 22.64 13.43 -1.36
CA ALA A 149 22.29 14.82 -1.09
C ALA A 149 20.80 14.99 -0.71
N ALA A 150 19.90 14.25 -1.36
CA ALA A 150 18.48 14.23 -0.97
C ALA A 150 18.28 13.66 0.43
N LEU A 151 19.00 12.57 0.79
CA LEU A 151 18.97 11.99 2.14
C LEU A 151 19.53 12.95 3.19
N ASP A 152 20.57 13.70 2.89
CA ASP A 152 21.13 14.73 3.78
C ASP A 152 20.06 15.76 4.18
N ILE A 153 19.17 16.12 3.25
CA ILE A 153 18.06 17.04 3.50
C ILE A 153 16.88 16.33 4.19
N LEU A 154 16.49 15.15 3.69
CA LEU A 154 15.31 14.45 4.16
C LEU A 154 15.46 13.92 5.60
N LEU A 155 16.67 13.48 5.98
CA LEU A 155 16.96 12.88 7.29
C LEU A 155 17.57 13.87 8.29
N ASP A 156 17.78 15.14 7.91
CA ASP A 156 18.21 16.16 8.86
C ASP A 156 17.18 16.29 10.00
N PRO A 157 17.59 16.27 11.27
CA PRO A 157 16.67 16.42 12.41
C PRO A 157 15.83 17.72 12.36
N ALA A 158 16.31 18.76 11.67
CA ALA A 158 15.59 20.02 11.47
C ALA A 158 14.72 20.02 10.19
N SER A 159 14.71 18.93 9.43
CA SER A 159 13.94 18.83 8.18
C SER A 159 12.44 18.90 8.43
N PRO A 160 11.67 19.67 7.64
CA PRO A 160 10.21 19.64 7.69
C PRO A 160 9.63 18.38 7.03
N SER A 161 10.47 17.49 6.50
CA SER A 161 10.03 16.32 5.75
C SER A 161 9.35 15.27 6.64
N PRO A 162 8.15 14.82 6.30
CA PRO A 162 7.49 13.73 7.00
C PRO A 162 8.20 12.37 6.78
N THR A 163 9.05 12.29 5.75
CA THR A 163 9.80 11.10 5.35
C THR A 163 10.70 10.60 6.48
N VAL A 164 11.25 11.51 7.31
CA VAL A 164 12.12 11.16 8.46
C VAL A 164 11.46 10.15 9.40
N SER A 165 10.14 10.19 9.57
CA SER A 165 9.41 9.28 10.46
C SER A 165 9.48 7.82 9.99
N GLY A 166 9.52 7.59 8.67
CA GLY A 166 9.61 6.26 8.07
C GLY A 166 11.00 5.61 8.20
N TYR A 167 12.03 6.42 8.45
CA TYR A 167 13.40 5.94 8.61
C TYR A 167 13.85 5.84 10.08
N ARG A 168 13.04 6.34 11.02
CA ARG A 168 13.41 6.39 12.45
C ARG A 168 13.73 4.99 12.99
N GLY A 169 14.94 4.83 13.58
CA GLY A 169 15.44 3.56 14.12
C GLY A 169 15.75 2.50 13.04
N ILE A 170 15.83 2.91 11.79
CA ILE A 170 16.23 2.06 10.66
C ILE A 170 17.46 2.66 9.96
N LEU A 171 17.41 3.95 9.63
CA LEU A 171 18.51 4.65 8.96
C LEU A 171 18.73 6.02 9.63
N SER A 172 19.91 6.23 10.17
CA SER A 172 20.35 7.50 10.73
C SER A 172 20.86 8.46 9.65
N HIS A 173 20.79 9.76 9.93
CA HIS A 173 21.37 10.79 9.08
C HIS A 173 22.85 10.53 8.82
N LYS A 174 23.27 10.56 7.55
CA LYS A 174 24.64 10.27 7.08
C LYS A 174 25.16 8.85 7.31
N SER A 175 24.29 7.89 7.57
CA SER A 175 24.65 6.45 7.60
C SER A 175 24.59 5.84 6.21
N TYR A 176 25.21 6.50 5.21
CA TYR A 176 25.30 6.03 3.82
C TYR A 176 26.58 6.56 3.16
N GLU A 177 27.08 5.81 2.18
CA GLU A 177 28.34 6.08 1.48
C GLU A 177 28.16 5.95 -0.02
N VAL A 178 28.61 6.98 -0.76
CA VAL A 178 28.74 6.95 -2.23
C VAL A 178 30.06 6.28 -2.57
N THR A 179 30.02 5.06 -3.10
CA THR A 179 31.23 4.29 -3.46
C THR A 179 31.70 4.57 -4.88
N ASP A 180 30.75 4.89 -5.78
CA ASP A 180 31.03 5.37 -7.14
C ASP A 180 29.85 6.20 -7.67
N GLN A 181 29.90 6.57 -8.97
CA GLN A 181 28.85 7.41 -9.56
C GLN A 181 27.44 6.79 -9.55
N GLN A 182 27.33 5.47 -9.56
CA GLN A 182 26.05 4.75 -9.60
C GLN A 182 25.79 3.92 -8.35
N THR A 183 26.71 3.86 -7.38
CA THR A 183 26.56 2.95 -6.23
C THR A 183 26.51 3.71 -4.91
N LEU A 184 25.48 3.41 -4.12
CA LEU A 184 25.27 3.90 -2.76
C LEU A 184 25.15 2.72 -1.81
N VAL A 185 25.88 2.74 -0.71
CA VAL A 185 25.77 1.79 0.39
C VAL A 185 25.06 2.47 1.56
N PHE A 186 24.01 1.84 2.09
CA PHE A 186 23.30 2.24 3.29
C PHE A 186 23.75 1.37 4.45
N HIS A 187 24.03 1.98 5.60
CA HIS A 187 24.35 1.31 6.86
C HIS A 187 23.20 1.51 7.84
N LEU A 188 22.45 0.45 8.12
CA LEU A 188 21.24 0.54 8.91
C LEU A 188 21.55 0.47 10.41
N ASP A 189 20.73 1.13 11.22
CA ASP A 189 20.80 1.10 12.68
C ASP A 189 20.47 -0.29 13.26
N ARG A 190 19.74 -1.11 12.49
CA ARG A 190 19.37 -2.49 12.80
C ARG A 190 19.12 -3.30 11.53
N ALA A 191 19.08 -4.63 11.67
CA ALA A 191 18.65 -5.51 10.58
C ALA A 191 17.25 -5.13 10.08
N TYR A 192 17.10 -4.95 8.76
CA TYR A 192 15.80 -4.61 8.13
C TYR A 192 15.73 -5.12 6.70
N VAL A 193 15.04 -6.26 6.52
CA VAL A 193 14.95 -6.95 5.21
C VAL A 193 14.15 -6.16 4.18
N ASP A 194 13.14 -5.41 4.62
CA ASP A 194 12.27 -4.64 3.74
C ASP A 194 12.81 -3.23 3.40
N PHE A 195 14.10 -2.96 3.67
CA PHE A 195 14.68 -1.64 3.39
C PHE A 195 14.49 -1.16 1.95
N PRO A 196 14.62 -2.01 0.90
CA PRO A 196 14.34 -1.60 -0.48
C PRO A 196 12.94 -1.04 -0.68
N TYR A 197 11.95 -1.52 0.07
CA TYR A 197 10.58 -0.99 0.02
C TYR A 197 10.49 0.40 0.63
N ILE A 198 11.18 0.67 1.75
CA ILE A 198 11.14 1.99 2.40
C ILE A 198 11.67 3.07 1.47
N VAL A 199 12.81 2.84 0.82
CA VAL A 199 13.43 3.82 -0.10
C VAL A 199 12.71 3.93 -1.44
N SER A 200 11.78 3.01 -1.73
CA SER A 200 11.03 2.97 -3.01
C SER A 200 9.57 3.36 -2.87
N TYR A 201 9.06 3.48 -1.63
CA TYR A 201 7.63 3.63 -1.36
C TYR A 201 7.29 4.96 -0.68
N GLY A 202 6.01 5.34 -0.74
CA GLY A 202 5.46 6.46 -0.01
C GLY A 202 5.71 7.81 -0.65
N ALA A 203 5.81 8.83 0.20
CA ALA A 203 6.00 10.21 -0.19
C ALA A 203 7.45 10.55 -0.58
N THR A 204 8.39 9.59 -0.44
CA THR A 204 9.79 9.83 -0.81
C THR A 204 9.90 10.08 -2.31
N ALA A 205 10.29 11.29 -2.67
CA ALA A 205 10.62 11.69 -4.03
C ALA A 205 12.09 12.10 -4.05
N TRP A 206 12.84 11.54 -4.98
CA TRP A 206 14.27 11.81 -5.12
C TRP A 206 14.48 13.02 -6.02
N PHE A 207 15.19 13.99 -5.55
CA PHE A 207 15.42 15.27 -6.24
C PHE A 207 16.92 15.52 -6.46
N PRO A 208 17.31 16.37 -7.44
CA PRO A 208 18.71 16.61 -7.76
C PRO A 208 19.44 17.31 -6.63
N LYS A 209 20.74 17.09 -6.56
CA LYS A 209 21.63 17.85 -5.66
C LYS A 209 21.47 19.34 -5.89
N GLY A 210 21.31 20.08 -4.80
CA GLY A 210 21.07 21.54 -4.85
C GLY A 210 19.60 21.93 -4.99
N TYR A 211 18.68 20.98 -4.89
CA TYR A 211 17.24 21.27 -4.82
C TYR A 211 16.93 22.26 -3.68
N VAL A 212 16.05 23.21 -3.96
CA VAL A 212 15.53 24.17 -2.98
C VAL A 212 14.01 24.02 -2.91
N GLN A 213 13.45 24.05 -1.69
CA GLN A 213 12.01 24.00 -1.51
C GLN A 213 11.28 25.04 -2.35
N GLY A 214 10.24 24.60 -3.07
CA GLY A 214 9.48 25.43 -4.01
C GLY A 214 9.98 25.41 -5.46
N ASP A 215 11.10 24.77 -5.75
CA ASP A 215 11.63 24.70 -7.13
C ASP A 215 10.74 23.83 -8.02
N PHE A 216 10.07 22.82 -7.48
CA PHE A 216 9.13 22.00 -8.24
C PHE A 216 8.02 22.86 -8.87
N ALA A 217 7.38 23.71 -8.07
CA ALA A 217 6.30 24.59 -8.55
C ALA A 217 6.75 25.59 -9.61
N LYS A 218 8.05 25.89 -9.67
CA LYS A 218 8.67 26.76 -10.69
C LYS A 218 9.11 26.00 -11.94
N GLY A 219 8.94 24.66 -11.98
CA GLY A 219 9.44 23.82 -13.08
C GLY A 219 10.96 23.64 -13.08
N LEU A 220 11.65 23.97 -11.99
CA LEU A 220 13.12 23.96 -11.90
C LEU A 220 13.69 22.62 -11.39
N THR A 221 12.84 21.68 -10.97
CA THR A 221 13.27 20.45 -10.31
C THR A 221 14.02 19.49 -11.21
N GLY A 222 13.78 19.56 -12.53
CA GLY A 222 14.39 18.65 -13.50
C GLY A 222 14.20 17.16 -13.13
N GLY A 223 13.24 16.48 -13.73
CA GLY A 223 12.98 15.06 -13.42
C GLY A 223 13.91 14.11 -14.17
N VAL A 224 13.92 12.84 -13.71
CA VAL A 224 14.52 11.68 -14.40
C VAL A 224 13.47 10.66 -14.80
N GLY A 225 12.19 10.99 -14.62
CA GLY A 225 11.05 10.12 -14.84
C GLY A 225 10.62 9.95 -16.28
N PRO A 226 9.56 9.12 -16.51
CA PRO A 226 9.00 8.88 -17.84
C PRO A 226 8.40 10.13 -18.49
N PHE A 227 8.06 11.13 -17.68
CA PHE A 227 7.53 12.41 -18.18
C PHE A 227 8.30 13.59 -17.60
N LEU A 228 8.27 14.71 -18.32
CA LEU A 228 8.83 16.00 -17.91
C LEU A 228 7.68 16.95 -17.58
N LEU A 229 7.78 17.66 -16.47
CA LEU A 229 6.80 18.67 -16.08
C LEU A 229 6.85 19.84 -17.07
N LYS A 230 5.70 20.18 -17.67
CA LYS A 230 5.53 21.32 -18.56
C LYS A 230 4.91 22.51 -17.84
N GLU A 231 3.87 22.27 -17.04
CA GLU A 231 3.17 23.29 -16.27
C GLU A 231 2.60 22.68 -14.98
N TYR A 232 2.68 23.43 -13.89
CA TYR A 232 2.01 23.14 -12.64
C TYR A 232 1.23 24.35 -12.15
N ALA A 233 -0.06 24.16 -11.88
CA ALA A 233 -0.93 25.18 -11.33
C ALA A 233 -1.63 24.62 -10.07
N VAL A 234 -1.38 25.24 -8.92
CA VAL A 234 -1.84 24.77 -7.59
C VAL A 234 -3.36 24.62 -7.49
N ASP A 235 -4.11 25.39 -8.28
CA ASP A 235 -5.56 25.45 -8.33
C ASP A 235 -6.20 24.58 -9.42
N ARG A 236 -5.43 24.07 -10.39
CA ARG A 236 -5.95 23.37 -11.57
C ARG A 236 -5.38 21.98 -11.78
N GLY A 237 -4.06 21.81 -11.66
CA GLY A 237 -3.42 20.54 -11.96
C GLY A 237 -2.01 20.66 -12.52
N ALA A 238 -1.59 19.68 -13.30
CA ALA A 238 -0.26 19.64 -13.90
C ALA A 238 -0.32 19.01 -15.31
N THR A 239 0.52 19.49 -16.21
CA THR A 239 0.70 18.92 -17.55
C THR A 239 2.12 18.46 -17.77
N TYR A 240 2.27 17.35 -18.48
CA TYR A 240 3.54 16.69 -18.70
C TYR A 240 3.68 16.30 -20.16
N VAL A 241 4.92 16.21 -20.63
CA VAL A 241 5.29 15.67 -21.94
C VAL A 241 6.18 14.45 -21.74
N LYS A 242 6.11 13.50 -22.68
CA LYS A 242 6.99 12.32 -22.67
C LYS A 242 8.46 12.73 -22.58
N ASN A 243 9.21 12.04 -21.74
CA ASN A 243 10.67 12.21 -21.63
C ASN A 243 11.37 11.30 -22.66
N PRO A 244 11.97 11.84 -23.73
CA PRO A 244 12.65 11.01 -24.73
C PRO A 244 13.95 10.38 -24.20
N ASP A 245 14.55 10.97 -23.15
CA ASP A 245 15.79 10.48 -22.52
C ASP A 245 15.54 9.51 -21.36
N TYR A 246 14.26 9.12 -21.13
CA TYR A 246 13.94 8.14 -20.12
C TYR A 246 14.51 6.76 -20.48
N TRP A 247 15.12 6.08 -19.52
CA TRP A 247 15.81 4.80 -19.76
C TRP A 247 14.91 3.72 -20.35
N ASP A 248 13.59 3.79 -20.12
CA ASP A 248 12.57 2.85 -20.63
C ASP A 248 11.56 3.55 -21.56
N ALA A 249 12.00 4.56 -22.31
CA ALA A 249 11.14 5.37 -23.19
C ALA A 249 10.40 4.56 -24.26
N ALA A 250 10.93 3.39 -24.65
CA ALA A 250 10.28 2.50 -25.61
C ALA A 250 8.93 1.94 -25.08
N ASN A 251 8.80 1.77 -23.77
CA ASN A 251 7.58 1.28 -23.13
C ASN A 251 6.66 2.41 -22.64
N ILE A 252 6.98 3.66 -22.91
CA ILE A 252 6.10 4.81 -22.67
C ILE A 252 5.40 5.13 -23.99
N HIS A 253 4.12 4.78 -24.10
CA HIS A 253 3.35 4.94 -25.33
C HIS A 253 2.62 6.28 -25.43
N LEU A 254 2.37 6.94 -24.30
CA LEU A 254 1.69 8.23 -24.21
C LEU A 254 2.64 9.38 -24.63
N ASP A 255 2.13 10.38 -25.35
CA ASP A 255 2.86 11.62 -25.66
C ASP A 255 2.94 12.55 -24.44
N GLY A 256 1.98 12.43 -23.52
CA GLY A 256 1.91 13.27 -22.33
C GLY A 256 0.86 12.79 -21.33
N LEU A 257 0.81 13.53 -20.23
CA LEU A 257 -0.10 13.33 -19.12
C LEU A 257 -0.70 14.69 -18.72
N GLU A 258 -1.99 14.72 -18.44
CA GLU A 258 -2.68 15.86 -17.82
C GLU A 258 -3.32 15.38 -16.52
N ILE A 259 -2.97 16.01 -15.40
CA ILE A 259 -3.58 15.77 -14.10
C ILE A 259 -4.48 16.95 -13.78
N ILE A 260 -5.76 16.68 -13.48
CA ILE A 260 -6.79 17.65 -13.16
C ILE A 260 -7.20 17.48 -11.71
N PHE A 261 -7.26 18.57 -10.96
CA PHE A 261 -7.62 18.58 -9.53
C PHE A 261 -9.11 18.74 -9.32
N PHE A 262 -9.65 17.95 -8.40
CA PHE A 262 -11.05 18.00 -7.98
C PHE A 262 -11.13 18.14 -6.45
N ASP A 263 -12.22 18.74 -5.97
CA ASP A 263 -12.40 19.00 -4.55
C ASP A 263 -13.12 17.84 -3.81
N ASP A 264 -13.82 16.98 -4.58
CA ASP A 264 -14.55 15.82 -4.03
C ASP A 264 -14.66 14.65 -5.02
N ASP A 265 -14.97 13.45 -4.48
CA ASP A 265 -15.07 12.21 -5.24
C ASP A 265 -16.27 12.21 -6.22
N GLN A 266 -17.35 12.93 -5.93
CA GLN A 266 -18.51 13.00 -6.79
C GLN A 266 -18.20 13.78 -8.07
N SER A 267 -17.52 14.92 -7.96
CA SER A 267 -17.07 15.72 -9.10
C SER A 267 -16.07 14.95 -9.96
N MET A 268 -15.16 14.16 -9.35
CA MET A 268 -14.26 13.26 -10.09
C MET A 268 -15.04 12.19 -10.87
N ALA A 269 -16.01 11.53 -10.23
CA ALA A 269 -16.82 10.50 -10.88
C ALA A 269 -17.62 11.08 -12.07
N LEU A 270 -18.20 12.26 -11.92
CA LEU A 270 -18.92 12.96 -13.00
C LEU A 270 -17.99 13.38 -14.14
N ALA A 271 -16.78 13.84 -13.83
CA ALA A 271 -15.76 14.19 -14.82
C ALA A 271 -15.31 12.98 -15.67
N LEU A 272 -15.18 11.79 -15.03
CA LEU A 272 -14.89 10.55 -15.73
C LEU A 272 -16.05 10.15 -16.64
N GLN A 273 -17.29 10.17 -16.13
CA GLN A 273 -18.49 9.84 -16.91
C GLN A 273 -18.73 10.80 -18.07
N GLY A 274 -18.40 12.08 -17.88
CA GLY A 274 -18.49 13.13 -18.91
C GLY A 274 -17.31 13.16 -19.91
N GLY A 275 -16.30 12.29 -19.75
CA GLY A 275 -15.14 12.24 -20.63
C GLY A 275 -14.15 13.40 -20.46
N GLN A 276 -14.26 14.17 -19.36
CA GLN A 276 -13.29 15.23 -19.02
C GLN A 276 -11.96 14.62 -18.58
N VAL A 277 -12.00 13.45 -17.92
CA VAL A 277 -10.83 12.65 -17.57
C VAL A 277 -10.99 11.21 -18.10
N ASP A 278 -9.90 10.50 -18.25
CA ASP A 278 -9.85 9.15 -18.80
C ASP A 278 -9.74 8.08 -17.71
N ALA A 279 -9.17 8.42 -16.56
CA ALA A 279 -8.99 7.51 -15.44
C ALA A 279 -8.90 8.26 -14.10
N LEU A 280 -9.26 7.55 -13.03
CA LEU A 280 -9.12 7.99 -11.65
C LEU A 280 -8.18 7.02 -10.90
N PRO A 281 -6.99 7.44 -10.50
CA PRO A 281 -6.03 6.58 -9.79
C PRO A 281 -6.55 6.07 -8.45
N VAL A 282 -7.47 6.80 -7.81
CA VAL A 282 -8.18 6.42 -6.59
C VAL A 282 -9.55 7.08 -6.59
N LEU A 283 -10.56 6.34 -6.13
CA LEU A 283 -11.91 6.85 -5.89
C LEU A 283 -12.51 6.13 -4.67
N ALA A 284 -13.26 6.84 -3.83
CA ALA A 284 -13.97 6.24 -2.70
C ALA A 284 -14.97 5.18 -3.16
N SER A 285 -15.14 4.12 -2.36
CA SER A 285 -15.95 2.95 -2.72
C SER A 285 -17.41 3.30 -3.03
N SER A 286 -17.99 4.25 -2.30
CA SER A 286 -19.35 4.74 -2.53
C SER A 286 -19.53 5.37 -3.92
N ALA A 287 -18.55 6.15 -4.39
CA ALA A 287 -18.59 6.78 -5.71
C ALA A 287 -18.30 5.78 -6.86
N VAL A 288 -17.50 4.74 -6.61
CA VAL A 288 -17.22 3.66 -7.57
C VAL A 288 -18.49 2.89 -7.97
N LEU A 289 -19.42 2.69 -7.04
CA LEU A 289 -20.65 1.94 -7.30
C LEU A 289 -21.49 2.56 -8.45
N ALA A 290 -21.47 3.89 -8.56
CA ALA A 290 -22.18 4.60 -9.63
C ALA A 290 -21.54 4.40 -11.02
N ILE A 291 -20.22 4.13 -11.06
CA ILE A 291 -19.47 3.93 -12.32
C ILE A 291 -19.62 2.49 -12.82
N ASN A 292 -19.67 1.50 -11.91
CA ASN A 292 -19.74 0.07 -12.24
C ASN A 292 -20.90 -0.31 -13.17
N ALA A 293 -21.98 0.47 -13.19
CA ALA A 293 -23.15 0.20 -14.04
C ALA A 293 -22.98 0.65 -15.51
N ASN A 294 -21.96 1.45 -15.80
CA ASN A 294 -21.74 1.99 -17.15
C ASN A 294 -20.74 1.09 -17.91
N PRO A 295 -21.13 0.52 -19.07
CA PRO A 295 -20.30 -0.41 -19.83
C PRO A 295 -19.05 0.21 -20.47
N ASP A 296 -18.94 1.55 -20.53
CA ASP A 296 -17.80 2.26 -21.11
C ASP A 296 -16.60 2.32 -20.15
N PHE A 297 -16.82 1.95 -18.89
CA PHE A 297 -15.79 1.98 -17.85
C PHE A 297 -15.47 0.59 -17.34
N GLU A 298 -14.29 0.47 -16.78
CA GLU A 298 -13.82 -0.67 -16.01
C GLU A 298 -13.33 -0.17 -14.65
N VAL A 299 -13.50 -0.96 -13.59
CA VAL A 299 -12.93 -0.67 -12.28
C VAL A 299 -11.85 -1.69 -11.99
N LEU A 300 -10.60 -1.26 -12.16
CA LEU A 300 -9.44 -2.05 -11.78
C LEU A 300 -9.34 -2.08 -10.25
N SER A 301 -9.08 -3.25 -9.69
CA SER A 301 -8.97 -3.44 -8.25
C SER A 301 -7.67 -4.14 -7.90
N ALA A 302 -7.04 -3.72 -6.80
CA ALA A 302 -5.88 -4.39 -6.23
C ALA A 302 -6.05 -4.51 -4.72
N ARG A 303 -5.52 -5.59 -4.13
CA ARG A 303 -5.41 -5.70 -2.68
C ARG A 303 -4.53 -4.60 -2.12
N SER A 304 -4.88 -4.14 -0.92
CA SER A 304 -4.15 -3.10 -0.23
C SER A 304 -4.01 -3.44 1.25
N SER A 305 -3.11 -2.77 1.92
CA SER A 305 -2.96 -2.83 3.37
C SER A 305 -3.65 -1.67 4.10
N ALA A 306 -4.40 -0.84 3.38
CA ALA A 306 -5.16 0.26 3.97
C ALA A 306 -6.36 -0.27 4.77
N TYR A 307 -6.61 0.30 5.96
CA TYR A 307 -7.71 -0.10 6.82
C TYR A 307 -8.19 1.05 7.71
N ASN A 308 -9.44 0.99 8.16
CA ASN A 308 -9.91 1.83 9.25
C ASN A 308 -9.74 1.08 10.57
N SER A 309 -8.97 1.66 11.50
CA SER A 309 -8.76 1.10 12.83
C SER A 309 -9.95 1.40 13.75
N LEU A 310 -10.27 0.47 14.68
CA LEU A 310 -10.92 0.82 15.93
C LEU A 310 -9.88 0.64 17.01
N ARG A 311 -9.27 1.71 17.44
CA ARG A 311 -8.18 1.71 18.41
C ARG A 311 -8.67 1.93 19.82
N MET A 312 -8.05 1.24 20.77
CA MET A 312 -8.37 1.34 22.19
C MET A 312 -7.07 1.55 22.98
N GLN A 313 -6.99 2.62 23.78
CA GLN A 313 -5.80 2.83 24.62
C GLN A 313 -5.74 1.79 25.72
N VAL A 314 -4.73 0.93 25.65
CA VAL A 314 -4.57 -0.21 26.56
C VAL A 314 -4.15 0.19 27.98
N ASP A 315 -3.79 1.44 28.19
CA ASP A 315 -3.44 2.04 29.49
C ASP A 315 -4.60 2.84 30.11
N ALA A 316 -5.73 2.98 29.42
CA ALA A 316 -6.89 3.76 29.85
C ALA A 316 -8.14 2.90 30.08
N ALA A 317 -8.84 3.11 31.22
CA ALA A 317 -10.11 2.44 31.46
C ALA A 317 -11.19 2.92 30.44
N PRO A 318 -12.10 2.03 30.01
CA PRO A 318 -12.23 0.61 30.38
C PRO A 318 -11.35 -0.34 29.53
N PHE A 319 -10.61 0.20 28.57
CA PHE A 319 -9.86 -0.57 27.56
C PHE A 319 -8.51 -1.10 28.06
N ASN A 320 -8.08 -0.73 29.28
CA ASN A 320 -6.96 -1.38 29.97
C ASN A 320 -7.25 -2.86 30.30
N ASP A 321 -8.52 -3.27 30.37
CA ASP A 321 -8.91 -4.67 30.46
C ASP A 321 -9.01 -5.30 29.07
N LYS A 322 -8.15 -6.30 28.80
CA LYS A 322 -8.14 -7.04 27.52
C LYS A 322 -9.50 -7.67 27.20
N ARG A 323 -10.27 -8.12 28.22
CA ARG A 323 -11.59 -8.72 28.01
C ARG A 323 -12.57 -7.75 27.39
N VAL A 324 -12.53 -6.47 27.76
CA VAL A 324 -13.35 -5.41 27.13
C VAL A 324 -13.00 -5.23 25.65
N ARG A 325 -11.71 -5.23 25.32
CA ARG A 325 -11.26 -5.10 23.92
C ARG A 325 -11.67 -6.29 23.08
N GLN A 326 -11.48 -7.51 23.63
CA GLN A 326 -11.92 -8.75 22.97
C GLN A 326 -13.44 -8.80 22.83
N ALA A 327 -14.20 -8.37 23.85
CA ALA A 327 -15.66 -8.29 23.78
C ALA A 327 -16.13 -7.44 22.58
N LEU A 328 -15.54 -6.25 22.41
CA LEU A 328 -15.86 -5.42 21.26
C LEU A 328 -15.49 -6.10 19.94
N ALA A 329 -14.34 -6.77 19.86
CA ALA A 329 -13.91 -7.49 18.66
C ALA A 329 -14.84 -8.63 18.26
N TYR A 330 -15.45 -9.34 19.24
CA TYR A 330 -16.46 -10.37 19.00
C TYR A 330 -17.85 -9.80 18.68
N ALA A 331 -18.13 -8.55 19.01
CA ALA A 331 -19.41 -7.91 18.68
C ALA A 331 -19.54 -7.57 17.18
N ILE A 332 -18.43 -7.46 16.44
CA ILE A 332 -18.37 -6.95 15.08
C ILE A 332 -18.57 -8.03 14.02
N ASP A 333 -19.54 -7.84 13.13
CA ASP A 333 -19.73 -8.60 11.89
C ASP A 333 -18.88 -7.96 10.78
N ARG A 334 -17.68 -8.46 10.62
CA ARG A 334 -16.71 -7.95 9.65
C ARG A 334 -17.19 -8.14 8.21
N GLN A 335 -17.71 -9.31 7.89
CA GLN A 335 -18.22 -9.60 6.54
C GLN A 335 -19.44 -8.72 6.20
N GLY A 336 -20.32 -8.49 7.18
CA GLY A 336 -21.46 -7.59 7.02
C GLY A 336 -21.02 -6.15 6.71
N ILE A 337 -19.96 -5.66 7.35
CA ILE A 337 -19.35 -4.34 7.06
C ILE A 337 -18.79 -4.31 5.64
N VAL A 338 -17.99 -5.32 5.25
CA VAL A 338 -17.41 -5.42 3.90
C VAL A 338 -18.51 -5.42 2.83
N ASN A 339 -19.58 -6.19 3.04
CA ASN A 339 -20.69 -6.25 2.09
C ASN A 339 -21.43 -4.91 1.99
N THR A 340 -21.64 -4.23 3.12
CA THR A 340 -22.44 -3.00 3.16
C THR A 340 -21.71 -1.78 2.58
N ILE A 341 -20.41 -1.62 2.93
CA ILE A 341 -19.64 -0.44 2.51
C ILE A 341 -18.99 -0.66 1.14
N TYR A 342 -18.44 -1.85 0.91
CA TYR A 342 -17.59 -2.13 -0.24
C TYR A 342 -18.24 -3.04 -1.30
N GLY A 343 -19.51 -3.47 -1.09
CA GLY A 343 -20.16 -4.41 -1.99
C GLY A 343 -19.40 -5.75 -2.13
N GLY A 344 -18.69 -6.16 -1.07
CA GLY A 344 -17.83 -7.35 -1.07
C GLY A 344 -16.40 -7.11 -1.56
N ALA A 345 -16.05 -5.90 -2.02
CA ALA A 345 -14.75 -5.58 -2.60
C ALA A 345 -13.75 -5.03 -1.54
N ALA A 346 -13.58 -5.75 -0.43
CA ALA A 346 -12.54 -5.56 0.57
C ALA A 346 -12.19 -6.93 1.18
N ASP A 347 -11.00 -7.05 1.72
CA ASP A 347 -10.57 -8.28 2.39
C ASP A 347 -10.93 -8.19 3.88
N VAL A 348 -11.47 -9.28 4.46
CA VAL A 348 -11.84 -9.30 5.88
C VAL A 348 -10.60 -9.28 6.77
N GLY A 349 -10.55 -8.38 7.75
CA GLY A 349 -9.48 -8.27 8.73
C GLY A 349 -9.64 -9.25 9.90
N ASN A 350 -8.56 -9.47 10.64
CA ASN A 350 -8.52 -10.38 11.79
C ASN A 350 -7.69 -9.80 12.95
N ASP A 351 -7.78 -8.48 13.17
CA ASP A 351 -7.16 -7.72 14.26
C ASP A 351 -5.63 -7.79 14.29
N HIS A 352 -5.00 -7.90 13.12
CA HIS A 352 -3.56 -7.82 12.91
C HIS A 352 -3.22 -7.12 11.59
N VAL A 353 -1.99 -6.64 11.43
CA VAL A 353 -1.56 -5.80 10.30
C VAL A 353 -1.09 -6.58 9.06
N PHE A 354 -1.05 -7.91 9.11
CA PHE A 354 -0.59 -8.73 7.98
C PHE A 354 -1.72 -8.85 6.94
N ALA A 355 -1.87 -7.79 6.16
CA ALA A 355 -2.90 -7.67 5.12
C ALA A 355 -2.73 -8.69 3.99
N PRO A 356 -3.81 -9.08 3.29
CA PRO A 356 -3.75 -9.98 2.13
C PRO A 356 -2.87 -9.51 0.97
N ALA A 357 -2.47 -8.25 0.97
CA ALA A 357 -1.50 -7.69 0.02
C ALA A 357 -0.05 -8.10 0.30
N PHE A 358 0.26 -8.66 1.49
CA PHE A 358 1.62 -9.02 1.88
C PHE A 358 1.91 -10.50 1.67
N ALA A 359 3.15 -10.83 1.34
CA ALA A 359 3.60 -12.20 1.07
C ALA A 359 3.33 -13.16 2.25
N GLN A 360 3.47 -12.69 3.51
CA GLN A 360 3.28 -13.50 4.72
C GLN A 360 1.81 -13.79 5.05
N SER A 361 0.87 -13.11 4.40
CA SER A 361 -0.56 -13.21 4.72
C SER A 361 -1.10 -14.63 4.61
N ALA A 362 -0.69 -15.38 3.61
CA ALA A 362 -1.15 -16.76 3.42
C ALA A 362 -0.78 -17.67 4.60
N ALA A 363 0.45 -17.54 5.13
CA ALA A 363 0.92 -18.28 6.29
C ALA A 363 0.16 -17.87 7.57
N VAL A 364 -0.07 -16.58 7.77
CA VAL A 364 -0.82 -16.06 8.92
C VAL A 364 -2.27 -16.53 8.89
N VAL A 365 -2.96 -16.44 7.75
CA VAL A 365 -4.36 -16.89 7.59
C VAL A 365 -4.50 -18.40 7.83
N ALA A 366 -3.52 -19.19 7.37
CA ALA A 366 -3.54 -20.64 7.59
C ALA A 366 -3.36 -21.02 9.07
N ALA A 367 -2.62 -20.23 9.83
CA ALA A 367 -2.28 -20.51 11.23
C ALA A 367 -3.28 -19.90 12.23
N LEU A 368 -3.88 -18.76 11.91
CA LEU A 368 -4.71 -17.98 12.82
C LEU A 368 -6.18 -17.99 12.40
N PRO A 369 -7.08 -18.70 13.16
CA PRO A 369 -8.49 -18.74 12.84
C PRO A 369 -9.13 -17.35 12.77
N GLN A 370 -10.01 -17.15 11.78
CA GLN A 370 -10.76 -15.91 11.62
C GLN A 370 -11.67 -15.68 12.84
N ARG A 371 -11.53 -14.50 13.48
CA ARG A 371 -12.48 -14.09 14.52
C ARG A 371 -13.82 -13.76 13.87
N THR A 372 -14.85 -14.52 14.25
CA THR A 372 -16.23 -14.33 13.82
C THR A 372 -17.04 -13.62 14.89
N ARG A 373 -18.14 -12.99 14.49
CA ARG A 373 -19.08 -12.38 15.42
C ARG A 373 -19.66 -13.43 16.37
N ASP A 374 -19.58 -13.13 17.68
CA ASP A 374 -20.14 -13.96 18.75
C ASP A 374 -20.65 -13.06 19.88
N ILE A 375 -21.94 -12.77 19.86
CA ILE A 375 -22.58 -11.85 20.81
C ILE A 375 -22.60 -12.42 22.22
N GLU A 376 -22.81 -13.71 22.39
CA GLU A 376 -22.87 -14.32 23.72
C GLU A 376 -21.49 -14.34 24.37
N LYS A 377 -20.45 -14.65 23.62
CA LYS A 377 -19.06 -14.52 24.08
C LYS A 377 -18.70 -13.08 24.42
N SER A 378 -19.14 -12.11 23.60
CA SER A 378 -18.94 -10.69 23.87
C SER A 378 -19.56 -10.26 25.19
N LYS A 379 -20.82 -10.62 25.44
CA LYS A 379 -21.52 -10.33 26.71
C LYS A 379 -20.85 -11.00 27.90
N ALA A 380 -20.42 -12.25 27.78
CA ALA A 380 -19.72 -12.98 28.83
C ALA A 380 -18.42 -12.26 29.23
N LEU A 381 -17.61 -11.86 28.24
CA LEU A 381 -16.36 -11.10 28.49
C LEU A 381 -16.63 -9.74 29.15
N LEU A 382 -17.68 -9.02 28.75
CA LEU A 382 -18.08 -7.77 29.40
C LEU A 382 -18.50 -8.00 30.86
N ALA A 383 -19.29 -9.04 31.11
CA ALA A 383 -19.74 -9.37 32.47
C ALA A 383 -18.56 -9.75 33.38
N GLU A 384 -17.62 -10.57 32.87
CA GLU A 384 -16.37 -10.91 33.57
C GLU A 384 -15.48 -9.69 33.86
N ALA A 385 -15.53 -8.68 32.98
CA ALA A 385 -14.83 -7.42 33.16
C ALA A 385 -15.56 -6.42 34.08
N GLY A 386 -16.76 -6.79 34.63
CA GLY A 386 -17.54 -5.96 35.54
C GLY A 386 -18.61 -5.09 34.88
N TYR A 387 -18.93 -5.32 33.61
CA TYR A 387 -19.90 -4.54 32.82
C TYR A 387 -21.11 -5.36 32.38
N ALA A 388 -21.67 -6.19 33.28
CA ALA A 388 -22.83 -7.03 32.98
C ALA A 388 -24.07 -6.24 32.54
N ASP A 389 -24.24 -5.01 33.05
CA ASP A 389 -25.35 -4.12 32.73
C ASP A 389 -25.10 -3.24 31.48
N GLY A 390 -23.98 -3.48 30.79
CA GLY A 390 -23.54 -2.75 29.62
C GLY A 390 -22.47 -1.69 29.91
N LEU A 391 -21.86 -1.18 28.82
CA LEU A 391 -20.73 -0.27 28.89
C LEU A 391 -20.96 0.94 27.97
N LYS A 392 -20.95 2.15 28.57
CA LYS A 392 -21.05 3.43 27.83
C LYS A 392 -19.66 3.94 27.50
N VAL A 393 -19.40 4.23 26.23
CA VAL A 393 -18.12 4.76 25.75
C VAL A 393 -18.34 5.81 24.66
N THR A 394 -17.38 6.73 24.51
CA THR A 394 -17.36 7.69 23.40
C THR A 394 -16.28 7.29 22.42
N LEU A 395 -16.66 7.12 21.16
CA LEU A 395 -15.73 6.88 20.05
C LEU A 395 -15.49 8.18 19.31
N VAL A 396 -14.24 8.64 19.30
CA VAL A 396 -13.82 9.88 18.64
C VAL A 396 -13.16 9.54 17.30
N SER A 397 -13.55 10.21 16.22
CA SER A 397 -12.99 9.98 14.89
C SER A 397 -13.11 11.21 14.00
N GLU A 398 -12.53 11.11 12.82
CA GLU A 398 -12.68 12.09 11.76
C GLU A 398 -13.97 11.88 10.95
N GLN A 399 -14.50 12.98 10.42
CA GLN A 399 -15.57 12.94 9.42
C GLN A 399 -14.95 12.98 8.02
N TYR A 400 -14.54 11.80 7.52
CA TYR A 400 -13.85 11.67 6.23
C TYR A 400 -14.22 10.36 5.53
N ALA A 401 -14.38 10.41 4.21
CA ALA A 401 -14.67 9.25 3.35
C ALA A 401 -15.77 8.33 3.91
N ASP A 402 -15.52 7.03 3.98
CA ASP A 402 -16.47 6.02 4.44
C ASP A 402 -16.49 5.87 5.99
N MET A 403 -15.68 6.64 6.73
CA MET A 403 -15.54 6.53 8.20
C MET A 403 -16.86 6.71 8.94
N PRO A 404 -17.71 7.74 8.67
CA PRO A 404 -18.97 7.89 9.37
C PRO A 404 -19.91 6.69 9.19
N GLN A 405 -20.01 6.15 7.99
CA GLN A 405 -20.85 4.98 7.71
C GLN A 405 -20.31 3.72 8.41
N TYR A 406 -19.00 3.52 8.37
CA TYR A 406 -18.31 2.44 9.08
C TYR A 406 -18.62 2.48 10.58
N LEU A 407 -18.49 3.65 11.22
CA LEU A 407 -18.70 3.78 12.65
C LEU A 407 -20.18 3.64 13.07
N GLN A 408 -21.12 4.02 12.22
CA GLN A 408 -22.56 3.77 12.46
C GLN A 408 -22.85 2.25 12.45
N LEU A 409 -22.23 1.49 11.55
CA LEU A 409 -22.37 0.02 11.55
C LEU A 409 -21.75 -0.60 12.81
N VAL A 410 -20.56 -0.16 13.20
CA VAL A 410 -19.91 -0.60 14.45
C VAL A 410 -20.78 -0.31 15.66
N GLN A 411 -21.29 0.91 15.79
CA GLN A 411 -22.21 1.33 16.87
C GLN A 411 -23.45 0.43 16.94
N SER A 412 -24.10 0.20 15.80
CA SER A 412 -25.30 -0.62 15.69
C SER A 412 -25.03 -2.08 16.08
N GLN A 413 -23.92 -2.65 15.60
CA GLN A 413 -23.57 -4.05 15.87
C GLN A 413 -23.14 -4.29 17.32
N ALA A 414 -22.36 -3.37 17.89
CA ALA A 414 -21.86 -3.46 19.26
C ALA A 414 -22.96 -3.30 20.31
N LYS A 415 -24.06 -2.63 19.97
CA LYS A 415 -25.23 -2.46 20.85
C LYS A 415 -25.83 -3.80 21.28
N ALA A 416 -25.86 -4.79 20.40
CA ALA A 416 -26.38 -6.13 20.70
C ALA A 416 -25.57 -6.84 21.78
N ALA A 417 -24.30 -6.50 21.95
CA ALA A 417 -23.39 -7.04 22.95
C ALA A 417 -23.35 -6.24 24.25
N GLY A 418 -24.09 -5.12 24.35
CA GLY A 418 -24.15 -4.28 25.55
C GLY A 418 -23.27 -3.03 25.50
N PHE A 419 -22.63 -2.70 24.37
CA PHE A 419 -21.92 -1.43 24.23
C PHE A 419 -22.89 -0.30 23.83
N ASP A 420 -22.90 0.78 24.60
CA ASP A 420 -23.58 2.05 24.26
C ASP A 420 -22.51 3.05 23.78
N ILE A 421 -22.27 3.06 22.47
CA ILE A 421 -21.23 3.87 21.85
C ILE A 421 -21.83 5.21 21.41
N LYS A 422 -21.30 6.32 21.95
CA LYS A 422 -21.55 7.67 21.43
C LYS A 422 -20.49 8.00 20.38
N LEU A 423 -20.90 8.41 19.18
CA LEU A 423 -19.96 8.89 18.15
C LEU A 423 -19.71 10.40 18.34
N ASP A 424 -18.44 10.79 18.32
CA ASP A 424 -17.95 12.17 18.29
C ASP A 424 -17.08 12.36 17.05
N LEU A 425 -17.69 12.83 15.96
CA LEU A 425 -17.04 13.02 14.67
C LEU A 425 -16.52 14.46 14.54
N LYS A 426 -15.24 14.60 14.26
CA LYS A 426 -14.53 15.87 14.14
C LYS A 426 -14.14 16.14 12.69
N SER A 427 -13.85 17.39 12.35
CA SER A 427 -13.14 17.67 11.11
C SER A 427 -11.76 17.02 11.14
N GLN A 428 -11.15 16.73 9.97
CA GLN A 428 -9.79 16.20 9.92
C GLN A 428 -8.79 17.13 10.63
N ALA A 429 -8.97 18.44 10.48
CA ALA A 429 -8.10 19.42 11.13
C ALA A 429 -8.17 19.34 12.66
N ASP A 430 -9.38 19.15 13.21
CA ASP A 430 -9.58 19.03 14.66
C ASP A 430 -9.17 17.65 15.19
N TYR A 431 -9.36 16.58 14.39
CA TYR A 431 -9.05 15.22 14.79
C TYR A 431 -7.53 14.96 14.86
N TYR A 432 -6.81 15.36 13.82
CA TYR A 432 -5.34 15.23 13.80
C TYR A 432 -4.66 16.34 14.60
N GLY A 433 -5.31 17.48 14.77
CA GLY A 433 -4.86 18.59 15.59
C GLY A 433 -3.54 19.20 15.16
N ALA A 434 -3.17 20.27 15.85
CA ALA A 434 -1.84 20.85 15.82
C ALA A 434 -1.24 20.79 17.23
N ASP A 435 0.06 20.71 17.32
CA ASP A 435 0.81 20.68 18.58
C ASP A 435 0.42 19.49 19.49
N ASP A 436 0.09 19.76 20.77
CA ASP A 436 -0.24 18.74 21.77
C ASP A 436 -1.71 18.30 21.73
N ASN A 437 -2.58 19.01 21.00
CA ASN A 437 -4.00 18.68 20.89
C ASN A 437 -4.27 17.78 19.67
N GLN A 438 -3.98 16.52 19.83
CA GLN A 438 -4.15 15.50 18.79
C GLN A 438 -5.11 14.39 19.26
N PRO A 439 -6.44 14.57 19.09
CA PRO A 439 -7.44 13.58 19.54
C PRO A 439 -7.17 12.16 19.05
N TRP A 440 -6.62 12.00 17.86
CA TRP A 440 -6.26 10.69 17.32
C TRP A 440 -5.22 9.94 18.13
N LEU A 441 -4.37 10.63 18.92
CA LEU A 441 -3.37 10.03 19.81
C LEU A 441 -3.75 10.08 21.30
N SER A 442 -4.73 10.94 21.69
CA SER A 442 -4.97 11.24 23.10
C SER A 442 -6.29 10.68 23.63
N THR A 443 -7.26 10.33 22.78
CA THR A 443 -8.56 9.80 23.25
C THR A 443 -8.52 8.31 23.54
N PRO A 444 -9.17 7.81 24.60
CA PRO A 444 -9.13 6.40 24.98
C PRO A 444 -9.70 5.44 23.93
N PHE A 445 -10.68 5.88 23.14
CA PHE A 445 -11.32 5.09 22.09
C PHE A 445 -11.53 5.93 20.84
N GLY A 446 -11.05 5.44 19.71
CA GLY A 446 -11.15 6.15 18.45
C GLY A 446 -11.05 5.26 17.24
N ALA A 447 -11.19 5.88 16.07
CA ALA A 447 -10.99 5.24 14.80
C ALA A 447 -10.21 6.16 13.87
N THR A 448 -9.24 5.60 13.15
CA THR A 448 -8.31 6.34 12.28
C THR A 448 -8.22 5.66 10.93
N ASP A 449 -8.20 6.44 9.85
CA ASP A 449 -7.93 5.96 8.50
C ASP A 449 -6.42 5.73 8.31
N TRP A 450 -6.01 4.48 8.22
CA TRP A 450 -4.62 4.11 7.95
C TRP A 450 -4.43 3.85 6.46
N GLY A 451 -3.65 4.72 5.85
CA GLY A 451 -3.23 4.55 4.46
C GLY A 451 -2.37 3.30 4.26
N GLU A 452 -2.35 2.85 3.03
CA GLU A 452 -1.57 1.70 2.59
C GLU A 452 -0.07 1.80 2.94
N ARG A 453 0.55 0.66 3.26
CA ARG A 453 1.99 0.48 3.45
C ARG A 453 2.49 -0.66 2.56
N ALA A 454 3.75 -0.59 2.14
CA ALA A 454 4.33 -1.61 1.26
C ALA A 454 4.64 -2.92 1.97
N THR A 455 4.89 -2.88 3.28
CA THR A 455 5.28 -4.04 4.08
C THR A 455 4.66 -3.99 5.47
N PRO A 456 4.52 -5.13 6.17
CA PRO A 456 4.05 -5.15 7.56
C PRO A 456 4.92 -4.29 8.48
N GLY A 457 6.25 -4.35 8.36
CA GLY A 457 7.18 -3.59 9.18
C GLY A 457 7.00 -2.07 9.05
N ALA A 458 6.65 -1.59 7.86
CA ALA A 458 6.35 -0.17 7.61
C ALA A 458 5.06 0.31 8.32
N MET A 459 4.18 -0.60 8.73
CA MET A 459 3.03 -0.31 9.59
C MET A 459 3.37 -0.51 11.06
N ILE A 460 4.04 -1.61 11.40
CA ILE A 460 4.35 -2.01 12.77
C ILE A 460 5.25 -0.98 13.45
N THR A 461 6.35 -0.60 12.80
CA THR A 461 7.38 0.27 13.39
C THR A 461 6.84 1.62 13.89
N PRO A 462 6.05 2.38 13.12
CA PRO A 462 5.53 3.67 13.59
C PRO A 462 4.28 3.56 14.48
N ALA A 463 3.49 2.47 14.40
CA ALA A 463 2.14 2.43 14.95
C ALA A 463 1.92 1.44 16.09
N TYR A 464 2.75 0.38 16.22
CA TYR A 464 2.49 -0.71 17.17
C TYR A 464 3.64 -1.00 18.14
N LEU A 465 4.88 -0.62 17.81
CA LEU A 465 5.99 -0.80 18.77
C LEU A 465 5.81 0.09 20.00
N SER A 466 6.28 -0.37 21.14
CA SER A 466 6.26 0.39 22.39
C SER A 466 6.91 1.76 22.21
N GLY A 467 6.19 2.83 22.57
CA GLY A 467 6.67 4.20 22.44
C GLY A 467 6.77 4.75 21.00
N ALA A 468 6.26 4.03 20.01
CA ALA A 468 6.25 4.51 18.63
C ALA A 468 5.41 5.79 18.48
N PRO A 469 5.78 6.73 17.58
CA PRO A 469 5.18 8.06 17.53
C PRO A 469 3.70 8.07 17.13
N PHE A 470 3.25 7.07 16.39
CA PHE A 470 1.86 6.91 15.93
C PHE A 470 1.15 5.75 16.61
N ASN A 471 1.67 5.29 17.76
CA ASN A 471 1.04 4.25 18.56
C ASN A 471 -0.18 4.82 19.30
N GLU A 472 -1.27 4.94 18.57
CA GLU A 472 -2.54 5.52 19.03
C GLU A 472 -3.25 4.69 20.11
N SER A 473 -2.94 3.40 20.20
CA SER A 473 -3.45 2.48 21.22
C SER A 473 -2.63 2.46 22.52
N LYS A 474 -1.50 3.17 22.56
CA LYS A 474 -0.53 3.12 23.68
C LYS A 474 -0.07 1.69 24.01
N TYR A 475 -0.13 0.81 22.99
CA TYR A 475 0.24 -0.58 23.15
C TYR A 475 1.72 -0.72 23.53
N ALA A 476 1.99 -1.49 24.58
CA ALA A 476 3.35 -1.77 25.04
C ALA A 476 3.42 -3.25 25.41
N SER A 477 4.14 -4.02 24.62
CA SER A 477 4.31 -5.46 24.79
C SER A 477 5.72 -5.86 24.39
N GLU A 478 6.54 -6.25 25.38
CA GLU A 478 7.90 -6.73 25.12
C GLU A 478 7.92 -7.94 24.18
N ALA A 479 6.94 -8.83 24.33
CA ALA A 479 6.80 -10.02 23.47
C ALA A 479 6.51 -9.63 22.01
N PHE A 480 5.60 -8.66 21.79
CA PHE A 480 5.31 -8.16 20.46
C PHE A 480 6.51 -7.43 19.86
N ASP A 481 7.14 -6.54 20.61
CA ASP A 481 8.32 -5.79 20.16
C ASP A 481 9.46 -6.72 19.74
N ALA A 482 9.69 -7.80 20.50
CA ALA A 482 10.69 -8.80 20.17
C ALA A 482 10.34 -9.56 18.88
N ALA A 483 9.09 -10.04 18.75
CA ALA A 483 8.62 -10.76 17.56
C ALA A 483 8.67 -9.87 16.30
N ALA A 484 8.24 -8.60 16.41
CA ALA A 484 8.24 -7.65 15.31
C ALA A 484 9.67 -7.30 14.85
N LYS A 485 10.59 -7.05 15.77
CA LYS A 485 12.00 -6.80 15.45
C LYS A 485 12.69 -8.01 14.82
N ALA A 486 12.40 -9.21 15.32
CA ALA A 486 12.89 -10.45 14.72
C ALA A 486 12.35 -10.65 13.30
N PHE A 487 11.05 -10.38 13.06
CA PHE A 487 10.41 -10.40 11.74
C PHE A 487 11.08 -9.44 10.75
N ASP A 488 11.36 -8.22 11.18
CA ASP A 488 11.98 -7.18 10.34
C ASP A 488 13.40 -7.56 9.89
N GLY A 489 14.15 -8.30 10.73
CA GLY A 489 15.53 -8.70 10.46
C GLY A 489 15.72 -10.08 9.83
N GLU A 490 14.67 -10.91 9.74
CA GLU A 490 14.80 -12.30 9.27
C GLU A 490 14.86 -12.38 7.73
N VAL A 491 15.95 -12.92 7.20
CA VAL A 491 16.18 -13.06 5.76
C VAL A 491 15.63 -14.38 5.20
N ASP A 492 15.50 -15.42 6.02
CA ASP A 492 14.93 -16.70 5.63
C ASP A 492 13.39 -16.60 5.55
N PRO A 493 12.78 -16.81 4.38
CA PRO A 493 11.34 -16.60 4.21
C PRO A 493 10.48 -17.53 5.08
N VAL A 494 10.93 -18.77 5.32
CA VAL A 494 10.16 -19.73 6.14
C VAL A 494 10.17 -19.33 7.61
N LYS A 495 11.32 -18.90 8.12
CA LYS A 495 11.43 -18.38 9.49
C LYS A 495 10.66 -17.07 9.62
N ARG A 496 10.71 -16.21 8.59
CA ARG A 496 9.99 -14.95 8.56
C ARG A 496 8.48 -15.14 8.61
N ASP A 497 7.94 -16.13 7.88
CA ASP A 497 6.52 -16.51 7.96
C ASP A 497 6.13 -16.92 9.39
N LYS A 498 6.97 -17.69 10.07
CA LYS A 498 6.73 -18.06 11.48
C LYS A 498 6.70 -16.84 12.40
N LEU A 499 7.64 -15.93 12.25
CA LEU A 499 7.69 -14.68 13.04
C LEU A 499 6.48 -13.78 12.74
N ALA A 500 5.99 -13.76 11.50
CA ALA A 500 4.75 -13.08 11.13
C ALA A 500 3.54 -13.68 11.85
N ILE A 501 3.45 -15.02 11.92
CA ILE A 501 2.40 -15.73 12.66
C ILE A 501 2.47 -15.38 14.15
N ASP A 502 3.66 -15.40 14.75
CA ASP A 502 3.85 -15.08 16.17
C ASP A 502 3.40 -13.63 16.47
N ALA A 503 3.84 -12.65 15.68
CA ALA A 503 3.44 -11.26 15.83
C ALA A 503 1.93 -11.04 15.60
N ALA A 504 1.36 -11.67 14.57
CA ALA A 504 -0.07 -11.60 14.28
C ALA A 504 -0.92 -12.20 15.42
N THR A 505 -0.48 -13.32 15.98
CA THR A 505 -1.15 -13.99 17.10
C THR A 505 -1.21 -13.10 18.34
N ILE A 506 -0.10 -12.43 18.67
CA ILE A 506 -0.05 -11.51 19.82
C ILE A 506 -1.04 -10.34 19.60
N LEU A 507 -1.04 -9.70 18.43
CA LEU A 507 -1.99 -8.60 18.14
C LEU A 507 -3.45 -9.09 18.17
N HIS A 508 -3.73 -10.25 17.57
CA HIS A 508 -5.05 -10.85 17.54
C HIS A 508 -5.57 -11.14 18.96
N GLU A 509 -4.74 -11.65 19.86
CA GLU A 509 -5.11 -11.95 21.24
C GLU A 509 -5.23 -10.70 22.11
N ASP A 510 -4.33 -9.75 21.98
CA ASP A 510 -4.30 -8.55 22.82
C ASP A 510 -5.28 -7.46 22.37
N VAL A 511 -5.66 -7.47 21.09
CA VAL A 511 -6.62 -6.54 20.46
C VAL A 511 -6.37 -5.07 20.83
N PRO A 512 -5.17 -4.51 20.65
CA PRO A 512 -4.98 -3.07 20.84
C PRO A 512 -5.77 -2.25 19.81
N THR A 513 -5.99 -2.87 18.64
CA THR A 513 -6.74 -2.32 17.52
C THR A 513 -7.59 -3.42 16.87
N ILE A 514 -8.86 -3.13 16.61
CA ILE A 514 -9.71 -3.99 15.80
C ILE A 514 -9.55 -3.56 14.35
N ILE A 515 -9.09 -4.48 13.51
CA ILE A 515 -9.01 -4.32 12.05
C ILE A 515 -10.11 -5.17 11.43
N THR A 516 -11.18 -4.53 11.00
CA THR A 516 -12.37 -5.21 10.48
C THR A 516 -12.23 -5.63 9.03
N TYR A 517 -11.44 -4.87 8.25
CA TYR A 517 -11.20 -5.13 6.82
C TYR A 517 -9.92 -4.44 6.37
N PHE A 518 -9.43 -4.86 5.20
CA PHE A 518 -8.45 -4.14 4.40
C PHE A 518 -9.13 -3.67 3.11
N ALA A 519 -9.11 -2.37 2.87
CA ALA A 519 -9.72 -1.78 1.69
C ALA A 519 -8.92 -2.15 0.43
N GLN A 520 -9.61 -2.38 -0.69
CA GLN A 520 -8.96 -2.53 -1.98
C GLN A 520 -8.79 -1.17 -2.66
N THR A 521 -7.69 -1.00 -3.38
CA THR A 521 -7.55 0.13 -4.30
C THR A 521 -8.55 -0.04 -5.44
N ARG A 522 -9.31 0.99 -5.74
CA ARG A 522 -10.32 1.00 -6.81
C ARG A 522 -9.99 2.11 -7.80
N ARG A 523 -9.74 1.72 -9.06
CA ARG A 523 -9.32 2.62 -10.14
C ARG A 523 -10.30 2.54 -11.30
N PRO A 524 -11.31 3.41 -11.34
CA PRO A 524 -12.18 3.52 -12.51
C PRO A 524 -11.42 4.08 -13.70
N VAL A 525 -11.52 3.41 -14.85
CA VAL A 525 -10.88 3.82 -16.09
C VAL A 525 -11.86 3.70 -17.25
N ASN A 526 -11.76 4.61 -18.23
CA ASN A 526 -12.43 4.45 -19.51
C ASN A 526 -11.78 3.30 -20.29
N LYS A 527 -12.56 2.43 -20.91
CA LYS A 527 -12.06 1.25 -21.65
C LYS A 527 -11.12 1.58 -22.80
N LYS A 528 -11.08 2.82 -23.29
CA LYS A 528 -10.06 3.26 -24.24
C LYS A 528 -8.65 3.31 -23.63
N VAL A 529 -8.52 3.35 -22.30
CA VAL A 529 -7.23 3.33 -21.60
C VAL A 529 -6.81 1.89 -21.39
N GLN A 530 -5.79 1.47 -22.09
CA GLN A 530 -5.28 0.12 -22.04
C GLN A 530 -4.00 0.05 -21.23
N GLY A 531 -3.74 -1.07 -20.52
CA GLY A 531 -2.53 -1.24 -19.71
C GLY A 531 -2.44 -0.31 -18.49
N PHE A 532 -3.55 0.28 -18.04
CA PHE A 532 -3.55 1.10 -16.83
C PHE A 532 -3.23 0.24 -15.60
N PRO A 533 -2.35 0.68 -14.68
CA PRO A 533 -1.89 -0.18 -13.59
C PRO A 533 -2.99 -0.46 -12.56
N ALA A 534 -3.22 -1.73 -12.25
CA ALA A 534 -4.10 -2.18 -11.15
C ALA A 534 -3.35 -2.34 -9.82
N GLY A 535 -2.21 -1.72 -9.66
CA GLY A 535 -1.34 -1.89 -8.48
C GLY A 535 -1.74 -1.05 -7.27
N PRO A 536 -0.85 -0.99 -6.27
CA PRO A 536 -1.05 -0.23 -5.04
C PRO A 536 -1.39 1.24 -5.28
N ALA A 537 -2.24 1.80 -4.41
CA ALA A 537 -2.74 3.17 -4.57
C ALA A 537 -1.65 4.25 -4.56
N SER A 538 -0.58 3.99 -3.81
CA SER A 538 0.54 4.92 -3.67
C SER A 538 1.46 4.99 -4.88
N GLN A 539 1.32 4.07 -5.85
CA GLN A 539 2.14 4.05 -7.07
C GLN A 539 1.26 4.10 -8.33
N LEU A 540 1.69 4.89 -9.28
CA LEU A 540 1.11 5.02 -10.61
C LEU A 540 2.23 4.87 -11.63
N ASP A 541 2.55 3.63 -11.99
CA ASP A 541 3.50 3.32 -13.05
C ASP A 541 2.72 3.22 -14.37
N LEU A 542 2.88 4.22 -15.23
CA LEU A 542 2.21 4.30 -16.53
C LEU A 542 3.01 3.61 -17.66
N THR A 543 4.05 2.85 -17.32
CA THR A 543 4.78 2.02 -18.29
C THR A 543 3.81 1.01 -18.91
N GLY A 544 3.77 0.95 -20.22
CA GLY A 544 2.85 0.09 -20.96
C GLY A 544 1.41 0.62 -21.06
N THR A 545 1.08 1.77 -20.48
CA THR A 545 -0.24 2.40 -20.64
C THR A 545 -0.34 3.09 -22.00
N TRP A 546 -1.47 2.91 -22.71
CA TRP A 546 -1.72 3.51 -23.99
C TRP A 546 -3.22 3.80 -24.23
N LEU A 547 -3.55 4.60 -25.23
CA LEU A 547 -4.92 4.98 -25.57
C LEU A 547 -5.37 4.27 -26.86
N ASP A 548 -6.47 3.54 -26.78
CA ASP A 548 -7.14 2.94 -27.94
C ASP A 548 -8.13 3.95 -28.53
N VAL A 549 -7.58 4.91 -29.31
CA VAL A 549 -8.30 6.00 -29.97
C VAL A 549 -8.03 6.01 -31.47
#